data_0dbeb43c37f4ebbbe1ceb928e84530d7
#
_entry.id   0dbeb43c37f4ebbbe1ceb928e84530d7
#
_cell.length_a   1.000
_cell.length_b   1.000
_cell.length_c   1.000
_cell.angle_alpha   90.00
_cell.angle_beta   90.00
_cell.angle_gamma   90.00
#
_symmetry.space_group_name_H-M   'P 1'
#
loop_
_entity.id
_entity.type
_entity.pdbx_description
1 polymer ?
#
loop_
_entity_poly.entity_id
_entity_poly.type
_entity_poly.pdbx_seq_one_letter_code
_entity_poly.pdbx_strand_id
1 'polypeptide(L)'
;MTLLRGVQPSKLRTRIMSLSHEYPVDKLIDRLFVPVRSKLNLDQNTSLAIISMLDGILIDCVASILAESRKKVGKETLLVGWGNEDRTRLWLEAWRLSQRAWHVNVLAEPLDSPRPELFPGQHIFVWTGRALTPLQAELLSHWQSQGFTIEFHGE
;
A
#
# COMPACT_ATOMS: atom_id res chain seq x y z
N MET A 1 0.67 18.55 12.40
CA MET A 1 2.01 17.98 12.73
C MET A 1 2.30 17.92 14.22
N THR A 2 1.51 18.58 15.03
CA THR A 2 1.63 18.48 16.48
C THR A 2 1.47 17.05 17.01
N LEU A 3 0.69 16.21 16.31
CA LEU A 3 0.49 14.81 16.70
C LEU A 3 1.74 13.93 16.60
N LEU A 4 2.78 14.40 15.87
CA LEU A 4 4.00 13.62 15.68
C LEU A 4 5.12 14.04 16.62
N ARG A 5 5.00 15.20 17.27
CA ARG A 5 6.01 15.71 18.21
C ARG A 5 5.57 15.40 19.64
N GLY A 6 6.36 14.61 20.33
CA GLY A 6 6.08 14.23 21.71
C GLY A 6 4.89 13.29 21.86
N VAL A 7 4.42 12.68 20.79
CA VAL A 7 3.26 11.78 20.83
C VAL A 7 3.72 10.36 21.09
N GLN A 8 2.96 9.67 21.91
CA GLN A 8 3.15 8.24 22.12
C GLN A 8 2.59 7.45 20.94
N PRO A 9 3.30 6.42 20.47
CA PRO A 9 2.83 5.60 19.33
C PRO A 9 1.42 5.04 19.50
N SER A 10 1.05 4.65 20.73
CA SER A 10 -0.27 4.09 21.01
C SER A 10 -1.40 5.08 20.74
N LYS A 11 -1.19 6.36 21.05
CA LYS A 11 -2.18 7.40 20.80
C LYS A 11 -2.34 7.68 19.31
N LEU A 12 -1.24 7.68 18.58
CA LEU A 12 -1.26 7.86 17.14
C LEU A 12 -1.98 6.69 16.45
N ARG A 13 -1.69 5.46 16.87
CA ARG A 13 -2.38 4.27 16.36
C ARG A 13 -3.88 4.36 16.58
N THR A 14 -4.31 4.71 17.79
CA THR A 14 -5.72 4.88 18.13
C THR A 14 -6.37 5.93 17.25
N ARG A 15 -5.69 7.05 17.02
CA ARG A 15 -6.24 8.12 16.18
C ARG A 15 -6.39 7.68 14.73
N ILE A 16 -5.40 6.98 14.18
CA ILE A 16 -5.47 6.47 12.80
C ILE A 16 -6.61 5.47 12.66
N MET A 17 -6.76 4.54 13.60
CA MET A 17 -7.85 3.57 13.57
C MET A 17 -9.22 4.25 13.68
N SER A 18 -9.34 5.29 14.51
CA SER A 18 -10.55 6.09 14.61
C SER A 18 -10.89 6.76 13.27
N LEU A 19 -9.91 7.38 12.63
CA LEU A 19 -10.11 8.00 11.32
C LEU A 19 -10.54 6.99 10.26
N SER A 20 -10.04 5.76 10.34
CA SER A 20 -10.41 4.71 9.39
C SER A 20 -11.91 4.35 9.44
N HIS A 21 -12.56 4.58 10.57
CA HIS A 21 -14.00 4.37 10.71
C HIS A 21 -14.83 5.59 10.33
N GLU A 22 -14.24 6.78 10.33
CA GLU A 22 -14.95 8.04 10.09
C GLU A 22 -14.92 8.50 8.64
N TYR A 23 -13.86 8.15 7.88
CA TYR A 23 -13.63 8.68 6.54
C TYR A 23 -13.36 7.58 5.53
N PRO A 24 -13.74 7.79 4.26
CA PRO A 24 -13.37 6.87 3.19
C PRO A 24 -11.86 6.73 3.04
N VAL A 25 -11.41 5.53 2.72
CA VAL A 25 -9.97 5.23 2.60
C VAL A 25 -9.28 6.11 1.55
N ASP A 26 -9.93 6.37 0.42
CA ASP A 26 -9.32 7.19 -0.64
C ASP A 26 -9.03 8.61 -0.14
N LYS A 27 -9.93 9.18 0.66
CA LYS A 27 -9.70 10.50 1.25
C LYS A 27 -8.56 10.49 2.26
N LEU A 28 -8.49 9.46 3.10
CA LEU A 28 -7.42 9.34 4.09
C LEU A 28 -6.06 9.20 3.43
N ILE A 29 -5.95 8.36 2.42
CA ILE A 29 -4.68 8.14 1.72
C ILE A 29 -4.27 9.39 0.94
N ASP A 30 -5.14 9.88 0.08
CA ASP A 30 -4.78 10.92 -0.89
C ASP A 30 -4.72 12.32 -0.27
N ARG A 31 -5.53 12.61 0.75
CA ARG A 31 -5.62 13.95 1.35
C ARG A 31 -4.94 14.08 2.69
N LEU A 32 -4.61 12.99 3.37
CA LEU A 32 -3.97 13.03 4.67
C LEU A 32 -2.62 12.31 4.67
N PHE A 33 -2.59 11.00 4.49
CA PHE A 33 -1.36 10.24 4.71
C PHE A 33 -0.27 10.53 3.69
N VAL A 34 -0.59 10.57 2.41
CA VAL A 34 0.38 10.89 1.36
C VAL A 34 0.93 12.31 1.51
N PRO A 35 0.07 13.35 1.68
CA PRO A 35 0.59 14.70 1.90
C PRO A 35 1.43 14.84 3.17
N VAL A 36 1.03 14.23 4.28
CA VAL A 36 1.78 14.31 5.54
C VAL A 36 3.15 13.65 5.39
N ARG A 37 3.22 12.46 4.80
CA ARG A 37 4.49 11.78 4.57
C ARG A 37 5.41 12.59 3.66
N SER A 38 4.85 13.16 2.60
CA SER A 38 5.60 14.00 1.68
C SER A 38 6.19 15.22 2.40
N LYS A 39 5.38 15.88 3.23
CA LYS A 39 5.82 17.05 4.00
C LYS A 39 6.92 16.68 5.00
N LEU A 40 6.80 15.54 5.68
CA LEU A 40 7.82 15.07 6.60
C LEU A 40 9.15 14.78 5.90
N ASN A 41 9.08 14.19 4.71
CA ASN A 41 10.29 13.93 3.92
C ASN A 41 10.99 15.20 3.44
N LEU A 42 10.24 16.29 3.27
CA LEU A 42 10.80 17.58 2.85
C LEU A 42 11.28 18.43 4.03
N ASP A 43 10.86 18.13 5.25
CA ASP A 43 11.24 18.87 6.44
C ASP A 43 12.62 18.43 6.93
N GLN A 44 13.59 19.29 6.78
CA GLN A 44 14.98 19.02 7.19
C GLN A 44 15.15 18.82 8.70
N ASN A 45 14.20 19.30 9.50
CA ASN A 45 14.23 19.17 10.96
C ASN A 45 13.56 17.89 11.45
N THR A 46 12.87 17.18 10.56
CA THR A 46 12.21 15.92 10.93
C THR A 46 13.22 14.79 10.87
N SER A 47 13.40 14.10 11.99
CA SER A 47 14.34 12.99 12.05
C SER A 47 13.77 11.77 11.33
N LEU A 48 14.65 10.93 10.79
CA LEU A 48 14.29 9.66 10.20
C LEU A 48 13.53 8.77 11.20
N ALA A 49 13.84 8.90 12.49
CA ALA A 49 13.15 8.13 13.52
C ALA A 49 11.65 8.45 13.58
N ILE A 50 11.27 9.72 13.44
CA ILE A 50 9.86 10.13 13.45
C ILE A 50 9.14 9.58 12.22
N ILE A 51 9.76 9.69 11.06
CA ILE A 51 9.20 9.14 9.81
C ILE A 51 9.03 7.63 9.93
N SER A 52 10.04 6.94 10.45
CA SER A 52 10.00 5.48 10.63
C SER A 52 8.91 5.08 11.61
N MET A 53 8.71 5.85 12.67
CA MET A 53 7.64 5.59 13.63
C MET A 53 6.26 5.71 12.95
N LEU A 54 6.04 6.78 12.21
CA LEU A 54 4.77 6.96 11.49
C LEU A 54 4.54 5.82 10.51
N ASP A 55 5.52 5.50 9.70
CA ASP A 55 5.41 4.44 8.69
C ASP A 55 5.14 3.08 9.34
N GLY A 56 5.83 2.76 10.43
CA GLY A 56 5.60 1.53 11.17
C GLY A 56 4.18 1.42 11.71
N ILE A 57 3.66 2.51 12.24
CA ILE A 57 2.29 2.55 12.76
C ILE A 57 1.27 2.43 11.63
N LEU A 58 1.48 3.11 10.51
CA LEU A 58 0.60 3.00 9.35
C LEU A 58 0.54 1.56 8.84
N ILE A 59 1.68 0.92 8.66
CA ILE A 59 1.75 -0.48 8.20
C ILE A 59 1.03 -1.40 9.19
N ASP A 60 1.26 -1.22 10.48
CA ASP A 60 0.63 -2.02 11.52
C ASP A 60 -0.91 -1.87 11.51
N CYS A 61 -1.38 -0.64 11.39
CA CYS A 61 -2.83 -0.37 11.28
C CYS A 61 -3.42 -1.02 10.04
N VAL A 62 -2.75 -0.89 8.89
CA VAL A 62 -3.22 -1.49 7.64
C VAL A 62 -3.24 -3.01 7.76
N ALA A 63 -2.22 -3.62 8.35
CA ALA A 63 -2.19 -5.07 8.54
C ALA A 63 -3.40 -5.55 9.33
N SER A 64 -3.79 -4.81 10.39
CA SER A 64 -4.98 -5.12 11.17
C SER A 64 -6.26 -4.98 10.34
N ILE A 65 -6.35 -3.94 9.53
CA ILE A 65 -7.50 -3.70 8.66
C ILE A 65 -7.62 -4.81 7.61
N LEU A 66 -6.50 -5.24 7.03
CA LEU A 66 -6.49 -6.35 6.06
C LEU A 66 -6.95 -7.65 6.71
N ALA A 67 -6.51 -7.92 7.94
CA ALA A 67 -6.92 -9.11 8.67
C ALA A 67 -8.44 -9.12 8.91
N GLU A 68 -9.01 -7.98 9.27
CA GLU A 68 -10.47 -7.86 9.44
C GLU A 68 -11.22 -8.03 8.11
N SER A 69 -10.66 -7.50 7.01
CA SER A 69 -11.30 -7.59 5.70
C SER A 69 -11.40 -9.04 5.21
N ARG A 70 -10.49 -9.92 5.63
CA ARG A 70 -10.51 -11.33 5.24
C ARG A 70 -11.69 -12.10 5.85
N LYS A 71 -12.34 -11.55 6.86
CA LYS A 71 -13.55 -12.13 7.45
C LYS A 71 -14.80 -11.85 6.62
N LYS A 72 -14.71 -10.96 5.65
CA LYS A 72 -15.81 -10.58 4.77
C LYS A 72 -15.65 -11.30 3.43
N VAL A 73 -16.73 -11.31 2.63
CA VAL A 73 -16.68 -11.87 1.28
C VAL A 73 -15.72 -11.05 0.41
N GLY A 74 -14.87 -11.73 -0.33
CA GLY A 74 -13.93 -11.08 -1.23
C GLY A 74 -13.10 -12.09 -2.01
N LYS A 75 -12.31 -11.59 -2.96
CA LYS A 75 -11.42 -12.39 -3.80
C LYS A 75 -9.99 -12.19 -3.37
N GLU A 76 -9.21 -13.25 -3.40
CA GLU A 76 -7.79 -13.17 -3.06
C GLU A 76 -6.97 -12.54 -4.17
N THR A 77 -6.00 -11.73 -3.80
CA THR A 77 -5.01 -11.17 -4.71
C THR A 77 -3.67 -11.04 -4.01
N LEU A 78 -2.61 -11.00 -4.82
CA LEU A 78 -1.29 -10.59 -4.37
C LEU A 78 -1.08 -9.14 -4.79
N LEU A 79 -0.46 -8.35 -3.95
CA LEU A 79 -0.05 -6.99 -4.31
C LEU A 79 1.46 -6.92 -4.30
N VAL A 80 2.04 -6.54 -5.44
CA VAL A 80 3.48 -6.54 -5.67
C VAL A 80 3.95 -5.12 -5.99
N GLY A 81 4.96 -4.65 -5.26
CA GLY A 81 5.66 -3.42 -5.63
C GLY A 81 6.66 -3.71 -6.74
N TRP A 82 6.53 -3.06 -7.86
CA TRP A 82 7.38 -3.25 -9.03
C TRP A 82 8.30 -2.04 -9.22
N GLY A 83 9.56 -2.21 -8.86
CA GLY A 83 10.57 -1.18 -9.02
C GLY A 83 10.40 0.05 -8.12
N ASN A 84 9.59 -0.03 -7.09
CA ASN A 84 9.36 1.05 -6.15
C ASN A 84 9.57 0.55 -4.72
N GLU A 85 10.45 1.19 -3.98
CA GLU A 85 10.85 0.77 -2.65
C GLU A 85 10.01 1.37 -1.52
N ASP A 86 9.00 2.17 -1.83
CA ASP A 86 8.14 2.77 -0.80
C ASP A 86 7.14 1.75 -0.26
N ARG A 87 7.57 1.01 0.74
CA ARG A 87 6.78 -0.05 1.37
C ARG A 87 5.51 0.48 2.02
N THR A 88 5.61 1.62 2.68
CA THR A 88 4.46 2.21 3.36
C THR A 88 3.37 2.56 2.37
N ARG A 89 3.75 3.16 1.24
CA ARG A 89 2.82 3.48 0.18
C ARG A 89 2.16 2.21 -0.39
N LEU A 90 2.93 1.14 -0.56
CA LEU A 90 2.40 -0.14 -1.01
C LEU A 90 1.32 -0.67 -0.06
N TRP A 91 1.57 -0.61 1.25
CA TRP A 91 0.59 -1.03 2.24
C TRP A 91 -0.66 -0.16 2.24
N LEU A 92 -0.53 1.15 2.02
CA LEU A 92 -1.68 2.04 1.88
C LEU A 92 -2.53 1.64 0.67
N GLU A 93 -1.90 1.26 -0.44
CA GLU A 93 -2.62 0.77 -1.62
C GLU A 93 -3.30 -0.59 -1.36
N ALA A 94 -2.69 -1.44 -0.54
CA ALA A 94 -3.34 -2.68 -0.10
C ALA A 94 -4.63 -2.38 0.68
N TRP A 95 -4.59 -1.39 1.55
CA TRP A 95 -5.79 -0.94 2.26
C TRP A 95 -6.88 -0.48 1.29
N ARG A 96 -6.52 0.32 0.30
CA ARG A 96 -7.44 0.79 -0.73
C ARG A 96 -8.13 -0.38 -1.44
N LEU A 97 -7.35 -1.39 -1.84
CA LEU A 97 -7.88 -2.59 -2.50
C LEU A 97 -8.78 -3.39 -1.57
N SER A 98 -8.46 -3.46 -0.29
CA SER A 98 -9.29 -4.20 0.68
C SER A 98 -10.70 -3.63 0.80
N GLN A 99 -10.86 -2.34 0.55
CA GLN A 99 -12.17 -1.68 0.56
C GLN A 99 -12.96 -1.95 -0.72
N ARG A 100 -12.35 -2.59 -1.72
CA ARG A 100 -12.97 -3.00 -2.98
C ARG A 100 -13.20 -4.50 -3.04
N ALA A 101 -13.35 -5.13 -1.88
CA ALA A 101 -13.63 -6.55 -1.71
C ALA A 101 -12.47 -7.47 -2.14
N TRP A 102 -11.24 -7.00 -2.03
CA TRP A 102 -10.07 -7.84 -2.22
C TRP A 102 -9.48 -8.30 -0.90
N HIS A 103 -9.14 -9.58 -0.82
CA HIS A 103 -8.34 -10.13 0.28
C HIS A 103 -6.88 -10.05 -0.15
N VAL A 104 -6.18 -9.02 0.31
CA VAL A 104 -4.86 -8.67 -0.20
C VAL A 104 -3.77 -9.36 0.59
N ASN A 105 -2.86 -10.03 -0.11
CA ASN A 105 -1.60 -10.52 0.44
C ASN A 105 -0.49 -9.65 -0.15
N VAL A 106 0.19 -8.90 0.69
CA VAL A 106 1.22 -7.97 0.25
C VAL A 106 2.57 -8.70 0.21
N LEU A 107 3.27 -8.61 -0.91
CA LEU A 107 4.67 -9.02 -0.95
C LEU A 107 5.49 -7.93 -0.26
N ALA A 108 6.14 -8.30 0.85
CA ALA A 108 6.77 -7.32 1.75
C ALA A 108 7.93 -6.58 1.10
N GLU A 109 8.65 -7.22 0.18
CA GLU A 109 9.78 -6.61 -0.49
C GLU A 109 9.42 -6.23 -1.93
N PRO A 110 9.83 -5.05 -2.40
CA PRO A 110 9.62 -4.68 -3.79
C PRO A 110 10.46 -5.57 -4.70
N LEU A 111 9.96 -5.82 -5.90
CA LEU A 111 10.64 -6.67 -6.89
C LEU A 111 11.13 -5.82 -8.04
N ASP A 112 12.27 -6.20 -8.61
CA ASP A 112 12.78 -5.59 -9.85
C ASP A 112 11.87 -5.93 -11.02
N SER A 113 11.29 -7.13 -10.99
CA SER A 113 10.30 -7.58 -11.95
C SER A 113 9.35 -8.56 -11.28
N PRO A 114 8.04 -8.41 -11.49
CA PRO A 114 7.09 -9.43 -11.05
C PRO A 114 7.40 -10.76 -11.73
N ARG A 115 7.15 -11.84 -11.01
CA ARG A 115 7.37 -13.19 -11.51
C ARG A 115 6.07 -13.98 -11.39
N PRO A 116 5.10 -13.73 -12.31
CA PRO A 116 3.80 -14.39 -12.20
C PRO A 116 3.88 -15.91 -12.32
N GLU A 117 4.91 -16.43 -12.96
CA GLU A 117 5.13 -17.87 -13.09
C GLU A 117 5.35 -18.57 -11.74
N LEU A 118 5.73 -17.82 -10.70
CA LEU A 118 5.90 -18.36 -9.35
C LEU A 118 4.57 -18.46 -8.59
N PHE A 119 3.53 -17.83 -9.10
CA PHE A 119 2.21 -17.78 -8.46
C PHE A 119 1.11 -18.23 -9.43
N PRO A 120 1.20 -19.47 -9.94
CA PRO A 120 0.25 -19.94 -10.94
C PRO A 120 -1.17 -19.96 -10.39
N GLY A 121 -2.12 -19.52 -11.22
CA GLY A 121 -3.53 -19.50 -10.86
C GLY A 121 -3.93 -18.39 -9.87
N GLN A 122 -3.02 -17.53 -9.45
CA GLN A 122 -3.32 -16.45 -8.53
C GLN A 122 -3.48 -15.13 -9.27
N HIS A 123 -4.40 -14.29 -8.76
CA HIS A 123 -4.56 -12.93 -9.23
C HIS A 123 -3.48 -12.05 -8.63
N ILE A 124 -2.88 -11.18 -9.44
CA ILE A 124 -1.79 -10.30 -9.03
C ILE A 124 -2.10 -8.87 -9.44
N PHE A 125 -1.99 -7.93 -8.50
CA PHE A 125 -1.90 -6.50 -8.78
C PHE A 125 -0.46 -6.06 -8.66
N VAL A 126 0.03 -5.30 -9.64
CA VAL A 126 1.35 -4.65 -9.59
C VAL A 126 1.19 -3.15 -9.37
N TRP A 127 2.01 -2.60 -8.51
CA TRP A 127 2.03 -1.17 -8.21
C TRP A 127 3.42 -0.62 -8.43
N THR A 128 3.52 0.49 -9.16
CA THR A 128 4.79 1.12 -9.49
C THR A 128 4.96 2.50 -8.86
N GLY A 129 3.90 3.06 -8.29
CA GLY A 129 3.90 4.40 -7.72
C GLY A 129 3.77 5.51 -8.74
N ARG A 130 3.69 5.16 -10.01
CA ARG A 130 3.59 6.09 -11.15
C ARG A 130 3.02 5.32 -12.35
N ALA A 131 2.78 6.03 -13.44
CA ALA A 131 2.33 5.38 -14.67
C ALA A 131 3.36 4.35 -15.15
N LEU A 132 2.88 3.30 -15.79
CA LEU A 132 3.76 2.28 -16.38
C LEU A 132 4.65 2.89 -17.46
N THR A 133 5.91 2.49 -17.47
CA THR A 133 6.80 2.78 -18.61
C THR A 133 6.35 1.95 -19.82
N PRO A 134 6.74 2.33 -21.04
CA PRO A 134 6.43 1.50 -22.22
C PRO A 134 6.90 0.05 -22.08
N LEU A 135 8.09 -0.17 -21.52
CA LEU A 135 8.62 -1.51 -21.30
C LEU A 135 7.78 -2.29 -20.30
N GLN A 136 7.39 -1.64 -19.20
CA GLN A 136 6.53 -2.28 -18.20
C GLN A 136 5.16 -2.65 -18.78
N ALA A 137 4.58 -1.75 -19.59
CA ALA A 137 3.30 -2.01 -20.25
C ALA A 137 3.41 -3.19 -21.22
N GLU A 138 4.50 -3.29 -21.96
CA GLU A 138 4.76 -4.43 -22.85
C GLU A 138 4.86 -5.74 -22.08
N LEU A 139 5.63 -5.76 -21.00
CA LEU A 139 5.80 -6.95 -20.17
C LEU A 139 4.46 -7.38 -19.56
N LEU A 140 3.70 -6.42 -19.08
CA LEU A 140 2.37 -6.71 -18.50
C LEU A 140 1.45 -7.35 -19.54
N SER A 141 1.38 -6.77 -20.76
CA SER A 141 0.58 -7.32 -21.84
C SER A 141 1.05 -8.72 -22.24
N HIS A 142 2.36 -8.94 -22.24
CA HIS A 142 2.94 -10.25 -22.56
C HIS A 142 2.48 -11.31 -21.53
N TRP A 143 2.59 -11.02 -20.25
CA TRP A 143 2.13 -11.96 -19.21
C TRP A 143 0.63 -12.23 -19.32
N GLN A 144 -0.16 -11.20 -19.57
CA GLN A 144 -1.62 -11.36 -19.76
C GLN A 144 -1.91 -12.25 -20.96
N SER A 145 -1.16 -12.11 -22.06
CA SER A 145 -1.33 -12.94 -23.26
C SER A 145 -0.96 -14.40 -23.01
N GLN A 146 -0.09 -14.66 -22.03
CA GLN A 146 0.28 -16.01 -21.61
C GLN A 146 -0.73 -16.65 -20.66
N GLY A 147 -1.81 -15.93 -20.31
CA GLY A 147 -2.86 -16.45 -19.45
C GLY A 147 -2.73 -16.11 -17.97
N PHE A 148 -1.73 -15.32 -17.59
CA PHE A 148 -1.60 -14.87 -16.20
C PHE A 148 -2.63 -13.77 -15.89
N THR A 149 -3.21 -13.85 -14.70
CA THR A 149 -4.18 -12.84 -14.22
C THR A 149 -3.42 -11.78 -13.46
N ILE A 150 -2.80 -10.88 -14.18
CA ILE A 150 -1.96 -9.81 -13.63
C ILE A 150 -2.45 -8.46 -14.17
N GLU A 151 -2.63 -7.50 -13.25
CA GLU A 151 -3.18 -6.18 -13.58
C GLU A 151 -2.37 -5.08 -12.92
N PHE A 152 -2.39 -3.90 -13.53
CA PHE A 152 -1.80 -2.71 -12.95
C PHE A 152 -2.79 -2.07 -11.97
N HIS A 153 -2.30 -1.76 -10.76
CA HIS A 153 -3.04 -0.96 -9.78
C HIS A 153 -2.39 0.41 -9.69
N GLY A 154 -3.14 1.43 -10.03
CA GLY A 154 -2.65 2.81 -10.02
C GLY A 154 -3.39 3.66 -11.04
N GLU A 155 -2.82 4.82 -11.30
CA GLU A 155 -3.39 5.79 -12.24
C GLU A 155 -2.68 5.76 -13.57
#